data_5cf1a77378295e8ac3441105175b52d9
#
_entry.id   5cf1a77378295e8ac3441105175b52d9
#
_cell.length_a   1.000
_cell.length_b   1.000
_cell.length_c   1.000
_cell.angle_alpha   90.00
_cell.angle_beta   90.00
_cell.angle_gamma   90.00
#
_symmetry.space_group_name_H-M   'P 1'
#
loop_
_entity.id
_entity.type
_entity.pdbx_description
1 polymer ?
#
loop_
_entity_poly.entity_id
_entity_poly.type
_entity_poly.pdbx_seq_one_letter_code
_entity_poly.pdbx_strand_id
1 'polypeptide(L)'
;PSSAASDVYKRQCHGCSDRANHMRWAERWQKLNSETEGLRRQIARRTNTIAQVFNRIARLLESYGYVERPEDNELSLTTGGQALRRIYGERDLLTALCLDAHFLDGLEPAAIAATVAALTYQGKRDAVEYLAHYPHPSLRAPIATITQRLADLNAAEEQFKVNPTPACDFGLVEPMYAWANGAHLAKAIEDTGLAAGDFVRWAKQVLDALDQIAHIRSLDPVIRARCEEAIEAVRRGVVALDV
;
A
#
# COMPACT_ATOMS: atom_id res chain seq x y z
N PRO A 1 -21.41 9.73 57.43
CA PRO A 1 -21.65 10.20 56.10
C PRO A 1 -22.62 9.26 55.39
N SER A 2 -23.88 9.26 55.68
CA SER A 2 -24.77 8.35 54.94
C SER A 2 -26.26 8.49 55.27
N SER A 3 -26.71 9.40 56.15
CA SER A 3 -28.12 9.47 56.51
C SER A 3 -28.96 10.15 55.44
N ALA A 4 -28.43 11.21 54.79
CA ALA A 4 -29.19 11.97 53.79
C ALA A 4 -29.48 11.16 52.49
N ALA A 5 -28.54 10.35 52.00
CA ALA A 5 -28.76 9.49 50.83
C ALA A 5 -29.77 8.36 51.14
N SER A 6 -29.74 7.78 52.34
CA SER A 6 -30.69 6.79 52.81
C SER A 6 -32.12 7.36 52.96
N ASP A 7 -32.25 8.62 53.37
CA ASP A 7 -33.55 9.29 53.52
C ASP A 7 -34.20 9.69 52.20
N VAL A 8 -33.42 10.11 51.20
CA VAL A 8 -33.89 10.34 49.83
C VAL A 8 -34.40 9.04 49.19
N TYR A 9 -33.69 7.91 49.40
CA TYR A 9 -34.11 6.64 48.87
C TYR A 9 -35.42 6.11 49.53
N LYS A 10 -35.62 6.38 50.82
CA LYS A 10 -36.85 6.02 51.54
C LYS A 10 -38.05 6.84 51.09
N ARG A 11 -37.88 8.10 50.69
CA ARG A 11 -39.02 9.00 50.36
C ARG A 11 -39.59 8.74 48.95
N GLN A 12 -38.82 8.33 47.98
CA GLN A 12 -39.28 8.26 46.57
C GLN A 12 -39.80 6.89 46.15
N CYS A 13 -39.34 5.78 46.73
CA CYS A 13 -39.66 4.43 46.24
C CYS A 13 -40.43 3.56 47.21
N HIS A 14 -40.54 3.91 48.51
CA HIS A 14 -41.17 3.05 49.52
C HIS A 14 -42.71 2.97 49.43
N GLY A 15 -43.35 3.96 48.81
CA GLY A 15 -44.82 3.98 48.67
C GLY A 15 -45.31 3.63 47.26
N CYS A 16 -44.45 3.19 46.37
CA CYS A 16 -44.83 2.86 45.00
C CYS A 16 -45.43 1.49 44.89
N SER A 17 -46.69 1.36 44.49
CA SER A 17 -47.41 0.11 44.30
C SER A 17 -46.79 -0.77 43.18
N ASP A 18 -46.05 -0.16 42.23
CA ASP A 18 -45.44 -0.86 41.09
C ASP A 18 -43.92 -0.94 41.21
N ARG A 19 -43.38 -0.88 42.42
CA ARG A 19 -41.95 -0.87 42.73
C ARG A 19 -41.18 -2.03 42.08
N ALA A 20 -41.77 -3.24 42.09
CA ALA A 20 -41.13 -4.42 41.53
C ALA A 20 -40.91 -4.34 40.02
N ASN A 21 -41.84 -3.74 39.30
CA ASN A 21 -41.72 -3.49 37.87
C ASN A 21 -40.69 -2.36 37.58
N HIS A 22 -40.74 -1.28 38.33
CA HIS A 22 -39.78 -0.18 38.20
C HIS A 22 -38.33 -0.66 38.46
N MET A 23 -38.11 -1.52 39.46
CA MET A 23 -36.79 -2.10 39.74
C MET A 23 -36.30 -2.95 38.57
N ARG A 24 -37.16 -3.84 38.02
CA ARG A 24 -36.81 -4.64 36.84
C ARG A 24 -36.43 -3.82 35.63
N TRP A 25 -37.16 -2.73 35.38
CA TRP A 25 -36.83 -1.82 34.29
C TRP A 25 -35.55 -1.04 34.56
N ALA A 26 -35.29 -0.60 35.78
CA ALA A 26 -34.09 0.08 36.19
C ALA A 26 -32.84 -0.84 36.02
N GLU A 27 -32.93 -2.09 36.47
CA GLU A 27 -31.85 -3.06 36.28
C GLU A 27 -31.60 -3.36 34.80
N ARG A 28 -32.66 -3.53 34.01
CA ARG A 28 -32.54 -3.74 32.58
C ARG A 28 -31.93 -2.53 31.88
N TRP A 29 -32.37 -1.33 32.24
CA TRP A 29 -31.80 -0.08 31.73
C TRP A 29 -30.31 0.06 32.09
N GLN A 30 -29.96 -0.21 33.35
CA GLN A 30 -28.57 -0.14 33.82
C GLN A 30 -27.65 -1.12 33.06
N LYS A 31 -28.13 -2.35 32.83
CA LYS A 31 -27.41 -3.35 32.04
C LYS A 31 -27.19 -2.87 30.61
N LEU A 32 -28.26 -2.48 29.93
CA LEU A 32 -28.18 -1.97 28.54
C LEU A 32 -27.32 -0.71 28.42
N ASN A 33 -27.42 0.20 29.37
CA ASN A 33 -26.60 1.40 29.40
C ASN A 33 -25.11 1.07 29.59
N SER A 34 -24.79 0.13 30.48
CA SER A 34 -23.41 -0.32 30.68
C SER A 34 -22.84 -0.99 29.42
N GLU A 35 -23.63 -1.84 28.76
CA GLU A 35 -23.25 -2.47 27.48
C GLU A 35 -23.02 -1.42 26.37
N THR A 36 -23.93 -0.44 26.26
CA THR A 36 -23.84 0.66 25.31
C THR A 36 -22.60 1.52 25.53
N GLU A 37 -22.31 1.88 26.77
CA GLU A 37 -21.09 2.63 27.12
C GLU A 37 -19.81 1.80 26.88
N GLY A 38 -19.89 0.50 27.06
CA GLY A 38 -18.80 -0.43 26.68
C GLY A 38 -18.52 -0.40 25.17
N LEU A 39 -19.58 -0.52 24.38
CA LEU A 39 -19.47 -0.45 22.90
C LEU A 39 -18.99 0.91 22.42
N ARG A 40 -19.51 2.02 22.97
CA ARG A 40 -19.05 3.37 22.64
C ARG A 40 -17.56 3.56 22.90
N ARG A 41 -17.06 3.07 24.05
CA ARG A 41 -15.61 3.11 24.37
C ARG A 41 -14.79 2.27 23.39
N GLN A 42 -15.30 1.10 22.98
CA GLN A 42 -14.62 0.25 22.01
C GLN A 42 -14.55 0.93 20.61
N ILE A 43 -15.64 1.53 20.16
CA ILE A 43 -15.69 2.31 18.91
C ILE A 43 -14.71 3.49 18.98
N ALA A 44 -14.76 4.28 20.06
CA ALA A 44 -13.88 5.44 20.25
C ALA A 44 -12.39 5.04 20.22
N ARG A 45 -12.02 3.91 20.82
CA ARG A 45 -10.64 3.37 20.76
C ARG A 45 -10.23 3.02 19.34
N ARG A 46 -11.08 2.31 18.58
CA ARG A 46 -10.79 1.95 17.18
C ARG A 46 -10.68 3.17 16.28
N THR A 47 -11.61 4.11 16.40
CA THR A 47 -11.59 5.37 15.63
C THR A 47 -10.33 6.18 15.95
N ASN A 48 -9.93 6.25 17.21
CA ASN A 48 -8.70 6.97 17.61
C ASN A 48 -7.43 6.29 17.04
N THR A 49 -7.42 4.95 16.97
CA THR A 49 -6.32 4.21 16.35
C THR A 49 -6.22 4.49 14.85
N ILE A 50 -7.34 4.48 14.12
CA ILE A 50 -7.36 4.79 12.68
C ILE A 50 -6.92 6.24 12.43
N ALA A 51 -7.43 7.20 13.21
CA ALA A 51 -7.03 8.60 13.09
C ALA A 51 -5.53 8.80 13.37
N GLN A 52 -4.96 8.07 14.35
CA GLN A 52 -3.53 8.10 14.63
C GLN A 52 -2.70 7.55 13.48
N VAL A 53 -3.10 6.40 12.90
CA VAL A 53 -2.42 5.82 11.73
C VAL A 53 -2.48 6.77 10.55
N PHE A 54 -3.66 7.31 10.24
CA PHE A 54 -3.85 8.31 9.19
C PHE A 54 -2.92 9.52 9.38
N ASN A 55 -2.87 10.08 10.58
CA ASN A 55 -2.00 11.23 10.87
C ASN A 55 -0.50 10.91 10.74
N ARG A 56 -0.07 9.68 11.03
CA ARG A 56 1.32 9.24 10.83
C ARG A 56 1.65 9.14 9.35
N ILE A 57 0.79 8.51 8.56
CA ILE A 57 0.94 8.40 7.11
C ILE A 57 0.91 9.80 6.48
N ALA A 58 0.00 10.68 6.87
CA ALA A 58 -0.07 12.04 6.36
C ALA A 58 1.24 12.82 6.61
N ARG A 59 1.84 12.70 7.81
CA ARG A 59 3.12 13.32 8.12
C ARG A 59 4.28 12.73 7.31
N LEU A 60 4.28 11.41 7.09
CA LEU A 60 5.26 10.77 6.22
C LEU A 60 5.16 11.31 4.80
N LEU A 61 3.95 11.38 4.23
CA LEU A 61 3.72 11.92 2.89
C LEU A 61 4.05 13.41 2.79
N GLU A 62 3.79 14.19 3.86
CA GLU A 62 4.17 15.60 3.97
C GLU A 62 5.69 15.77 3.97
N SER A 63 6.43 14.89 4.67
CA SER A 63 7.91 14.93 4.69
C SER A 63 8.55 14.63 3.32
N TYR A 64 7.85 13.89 2.47
CA TYR A 64 8.26 13.63 1.08
C TYR A 64 7.66 14.63 0.06
N GLY A 65 6.82 15.57 0.52
CA GLY A 65 6.23 16.59 -0.35
C GLY A 65 5.09 16.09 -1.25
N TYR A 66 4.48 14.94 -0.94
CA TYR A 66 3.29 14.44 -1.67
C TYR A 66 1.98 15.07 -1.22
N VAL A 67 1.94 15.51 0.03
CA VAL A 67 0.83 16.31 0.57
C VAL A 67 1.39 17.58 1.22
N GLU A 68 0.56 18.60 1.29
CA GLU A 68 0.85 19.84 1.97
C GLU A 68 -0.33 20.21 2.88
N ARG A 69 -0.04 21.01 3.90
CA ARG A 69 -1.03 21.51 4.85
C ARG A 69 -1.03 23.02 4.83
N PRO A 70 -1.90 23.63 4.01
CA PRO A 70 -2.08 25.08 3.98
C PRO A 70 -2.53 25.64 5.34
N GLU A 71 -2.62 26.99 5.44
CA GLU A 71 -2.99 27.69 6.69
C GLU A 71 -4.37 27.30 7.23
N ASP A 72 -5.29 26.85 6.37
CA ASP A 72 -6.62 26.33 6.74
C ASP A 72 -6.58 24.94 7.40
N ASN A 73 -5.39 24.33 7.47
CA ASN A 73 -5.12 23.03 8.07
C ASN A 73 -5.79 21.82 7.37
N GLU A 74 -6.34 22.02 6.17
CA GLU A 74 -6.81 20.91 5.34
C GLU A 74 -5.63 20.30 4.54
N LEU A 75 -5.61 18.96 4.42
CA LEU A 75 -4.60 18.28 3.61
C LEU A 75 -4.92 18.42 2.12
N SER A 76 -3.97 18.92 1.36
CA SER A 76 -4.06 18.99 -0.10
C SER A 76 -2.96 18.18 -0.77
N LEU A 77 -3.24 17.70 -2.00
CA LEU A 77 -2.28 16.94 -2.79
C LEU A 77 -1.42 17.89 -3.61
N THR A 78 -0.12 17.73 -3.51
CA THR A 78 0.84 18.36 -4.43
C THR A 78 0.80 17.70 -5.83
N THR A 79 1.58 18.20 -6.76
CA THR A 79 1.77 17.56 -8.08
C THR A 79 2.29 16.13 -7.92
N GLY A 80 3.26 15.90 -7.01
CA GLY A 80 3.74 14.56 -6.66
C GLY A 80 2.65 13.68 -6.05
N GLY A 81 1.83 14.24 -5.17
CA GLY A 81 0.67 13.55 -4.60
C GLY A 81 -0.37 13.15 -5.65
N GLN A 82 -0.58 13.99 -6.68
CA GLN A 82 -1.44 13.64 -7.81
C GLN A 82 -0.87 12.50 -8.66
N ALA A 83 0.45 12.38 -8.75
CA ALA A 83 1.12 11.23 -9.38
C ALA A 83 0.98 9.97 -8.51
N LEU A 84 1.33 10.05 -7.22
CA LEU A 84 1.24 8.94 -6.28
C LEU A 84 -0.17 8.32 -6.24
N ARG A 85 -1.23 9.13 -6.21
CA ARG A 85 -2.61 8.61 -6.20
C ARG A 85 -3.01 7.82 -7.46
N ARG A 86 -2.19 7.77 -8.50
CA ARG A 86 -2.39 6.97 -9.71
C ARG A 86 -1.74 5.60 -9.62
N ILE A 87 -0.87 5.40 -8.66
CA ILE A 87 -0.12 4.17 -8.46
C ILE A 87 -0.85 3.34 -7.40
N TYR A 88 -1.22 2.11 -7.74
CA TYR A 88 -1.90 1.19 -6.83
C TYR A 88 -1.05 -0.07 -6.66
N GLY A 89 -0.61 -0.32 -5.45
CA GLY A 89 0.19 -1.51 -5.15
C GLY A 89 0.72 -1.49 -3.72
N GLU A 90 1.34 -2.57 -3.30
CA GLU A 90 1.92 -2.64 -1.95
C GLU A 90 3.18 -1.78 -1.77
N ARG A 91 3.76 -1.30 -2.87
CA ARG A 91 4.96 -0.46 -2.93
C ARG A 91 4.69 0.84 -3.70
N ASP A 92 3.48 1.39 -3.59
CA ASP A 92 3.05 2.59 -4.29
C ASP A 92 3.95 3.79 -3.99
N LEU A 93 4.20 4.09 -2.71
CA LEU A 93 5.08 5.17 -2.29
C LEU A 93 6.54 4.94 -2.75
N LEU A 94 7.05 3.71 -2.63
CA LEU A 94 8.38 3.37 -3.15
C LEU A 94 8.48 3.60 -4.66
N THR A 95 7.45 3.20 -5.42
CA THR A 95 7.39 3.40 -6.86
C THR A 95 7.42 4.90 -7.20
N ALA A 96 6.64 5.72 -6.50
CA ALA A 96 6.65 7.17 -6.68
C ALA A 96 8.04 7.78 -6.38
N LEU A 97 8.68 7.39 -5.28
CA LEU A 97 10.02 7.84 -4.90
C LEU A 97 11.09 7.43 -5.92
N CYS A 98 10.94 6.26 -6.54
CA CYS A 98 11.83 5.82 -7.62
C CYS A 98 11.59 6.64 -8.91
N LEU A 99 10.34 6.98 -9.23
CA LEU A 99 10.02 7.85 -10.37
C LEU A 99 10.60 9.25 -10.16
N ASP A 100 10.48 9.83 -8.97
CA ASP A 100 11.09 11.12 -8.63
C ASP A 100 12.63 11.07 -8.68
N ALA A 101 13.23 9.88 -8.52
CA ALA A 101 14.65 9.64 -8.70
C ALA A 101 15.05 9.31 -10.15
N HIS A 102 14.13 9.46 -11.11
CA HIS A 102 14.40 9.26 -12.54
C HIS A 102 14.93 7.86 -12.91
N PHE A 103 14.50 6.82 -12.16
CA PHE A 103 15.07 5.47 -12.28
C PHE A 103 14.77 4.75 -13.61
N LEU A 104 13.85 5.28 -14.41
CA LEU A 104 13.51 4.75 -15.75
C LEU A 104 14.22 5.49 -16.89
N ASP A 105 14.97 6.56 -16.59
CA ASP A 105 15.58 7.38 -17.63
C ASP A 105 16.59 6.60 -18.47
N GLY A 106 16.51 6.74 -19.79
CA GLY A 106 17.42 6.09 -20.73
C GLY A 106 17.26 4.57 -20.85
N LEU A 107 16.28 3.96 -20.18
CA LEU A 107 16.05 2.52 -20.27
C LEU A 107 15.29 2.17 -21.57
N GLU A 108 15.63 1.01 -22.12
CA GLU A 108 14.88 0.37 -23.19
C GLU A 108 13.60 -0.29 -22.63
N PRO A 109 12.56 -0.52 -23.47
CA PRO A 109 11.27 -1.06 -23.04
C PRO A 109 11.36 -2.35 -22.21
N ALA A 110 12.24 -3.28 -22.60
CA ALA A 110 12.43 -4.53 -21.84
C ALA A 110 13.07 -4.29 -20.46
N ALA A 111 13.99 -3.34 -20.36
CA ALA A 111 14.59 -2.97 -19.07
C ALA A 111 13.58 -2.25 -18.18
N ILE A 112 12.69 -1.40 -18.74
CA ILE A 112 11.58 -0.77 -18.01
C ILE A 112 10.65 -1.85 -17.46
N ALA A 113 10.22 -2.83 -18.27
CA ALA A 113 9.36 -3.91 -17.82
C ALA A 113 9.99 -4.73 -16.68
N ALA A 114 11.27 -5.06 -16.81
CA ALA A 114 12.03 -5.78 -15.79
C ALA A 114 12.21 -4.97 -14.49
N THR A 115 12.42 -3.66 -14.61
CA THR A 115 12.55 -2.76 -13.46
C THR A 115 11.21 -2.60 -12.71
N VAL A 116 10.10 -2.47 -13.43
CA VAL A 116 8.76 -2.43 -12.84
C VAL A 116 8.38 -3.77 -12.22
N ALA A 117 8.85 -4.89 -12.80
CA ALA A 117 8.67 -6.22 -12.21
C ALA A 117 9.31 -6.32 -10.81
N ALA A 118 10.46 -5.69 -10.57
CA ALA A 118 11.11 -5.64 -9.26
C ALA A 118 10.26 -4.94 -8.18
N LEU A 119 9.43 -3.98 -8.57
CA LEU A 119 8.51 -3.27 -7.67
C LEU A 119 7.19 -4.01 -7.45
N THR A 120 6.78 -4.82 -8.40
CA THR A 120 5.46 -5.48 -8.43
C THR A 120 5.50 -6.89 -7.86
N TYR A 121 6.56 -7.63 -8.15
CA TYR A 121 6.65 -9.05 -7.82
C TYR A 121 6.75 -9.31 -6.32
N GLN A 122 6.05 -10.37 -5.91
CA GLN A 122 6.16 -10.99 -4.60
C GLN A 122 6.29 -12.49 -4.78
N GLY A 123 7.45 -13.01 -4.46
CA GLY A 123 7.69 -14.45 -4.40
C GLY A 123 6.96 -15.13 -3.25
N LYS A 124 7.27 -16.38 -3.00
CA LYS A 124 6.76 -17.14 -1.86
C LYS A 124 7.22 -16.47 -0.56
N ARG A 125 6.34 -16.41 0.44
CA ARG A 125 6.46 -15.62 1.69
C ARG A 125 7.81 -15.69 2.42
N ASP A 126 8.59 -16.75 2.21
CA ASP A 126 9.84 -17.00 2.94
C ASP A 126 11.10 -16.91 2.07
N ALA A 127 10.97 -16.52 0.80
CA ALA A 127 12.09 -16.43 -0.11
C ALA A 127 12.10 -15.08 -0.82
N VAL A 128 12.96 -14.18 -0.33
CA VAL A 128 13.34 -12.98 -1.09
C VAL A 128 14.49 -13.37 -1.99
N GLU A 129 14.26 -13.39 -3.29
CA GLU A 129 15.28 -13.71 -4.27
C GLU A 129 16.11 -12.47 -4.60
N TYR A 130 17.42 -12.59 -4.43
CA TYR A 130 18.37 -11.56 -4.81
C TYR A 130 18.87 -11.81 -6.22
N LEU A 131 19.04 -10.74 -7.01
CA LEU A 131 19.70 -10.86 -8.30
C LEU A 131 21.16 -11.33 -8.13
N ALA A 132 21.42 -12.55 -8.52
CA ALA A 132 22.77 -13.09 -8.56
C ALA A 132 23.60 -12.40 -9.67
N HIS A 133 22.95 -12.05 -10.77
CA HIS A 133 23.55 -11.30 -11.88
C HIS A 133 22.46 -10.43 -12.55
N TYR A 134 22.88 -9.38 -13.24
CA TYR A 134 21.96 -8.54 -14.00
C TYR A 134 21.84 -9.09 -15.42
N PRO A 135 20.61 -9.38 -15.92
CA PRO A 135 20.41 -9.87 -17.28
C PRO A 135 20.87 -8.85 -18.35
N HIS A 136 20.92 -7.57 -17.96
CA HIS A 136 21.51 -6.50 -18.78
C HIS A 136 22.18 -5.44 -17.90
N PRO A 137 23.31 -4.83 -18.31
CA PRO A 137 24.02 -3.82 -17.52
C PRO A 137 23.17 -2.59 -17.15
N SER A 138 22.22 -2.21 -18.01
CA SER A 138 21.32 -1.06 -17.78
C SER A 138 20.44 -1.21 -16.54
N LEU A 139 20.22 -2.44 -16.05
CA LEU A 139 19.42 -2.71 -14.85
C LEU A 139 20.16 -2.43 -13.54
N ARG A 140 21.48 -2.22 -13.56
CA ARG A 140 22.24 -1.99 -12.33
C ARG A 140 21.83 -0.71 -11.62
N ALA A 141 21.71 0.40 -12.36
CA ALA A 141 21.37 1.69 -11.78
C ALA A 141 19.92 1.70 -11.22
N PRO A 142 18.87 1.30 -11.96
CA PRO A 142 17.51 1.31 -11.41
C PRO A 142 17.33 0.36 -10.24
N ILE A 143 17.93 -0.83 -10.25
CA ILE A 143 17.84 -1.77 -9.12
C ILE A 143 18.56 -1.20 -7.88
N ALA A 144 19.71 -0.58 -8.05
CA ALA A 144 20.41 0.11 -6.95
C ALA A 144 19.54 1.26 -6.39
N THR A 145 18.89 2.04 -7.27
CA THR A 145 17.95 3.10 -6.86
C THR A 145 16.78 2.53 -6.06
N ILE A 146 16.15 1.45 -6.52
CA ILE A 146 15.05 0.79 -5.79
C ILE A 146 15.53 0.36 -4.40
N THR A 147 16.68 -0.30 -4.32
CA THR A 147 17.24 -0.81 -3.04
C THR A 147 17.53 0.34 -2.08
N GLN A 148 18.14 1.43 -2.56
CA GLN A 148 18.45 2.59 -1.73
C GLN A 148 17.18 3.29 -1.27
N ARG A 149 16.22 3.54 -2.18
CA ARG A 149 14.95 4.19 -1.84
C ARG A 149 14.12 3.38 -0.85
N LEU A 150 14.13 2.04 -0.97
CA LEU A 150 13.47 1.17 0.01
C LEU A 150 14.11 1.29 1.40
N ALA A 151 15.43 1.33 1.47
CA ALA A 151 16.13 1.50 2.75
C ALA A 151 15.81 2.86 3.40
N ASP A 152 15.85 3.93 2.61
CA ASP A 152 15.52 5.29 3.07
C ASP A 152 14.05 5.39 3.52
N LEU A 153 13.13 4.78 2.76
CA LEU A 153 11.71 4.74 3.07
C LEU A 153 11.43 3.97 4.37
N ASN A 154 12.00 2.79 4.53
CA ASN A 154 11.82 1.99 5.75
C ASN A 154 12.35 2.72 7.01
N ALA A 155 13.46 3.45 6.88
CA ALA A 155 13.96 4.29 7.97
C ALA A 155 12.99 5.44 8.34
N ALA A 156 12.39 6.07 7.33
CA ALA A 156 11.38 7.10 7.55
C ALA A 156 10.09 6.51 8.14
N GLU A 157 9.62 5.37 7.63
CA GLU A 157 8.44 4.67 8.16
C GLU A 157 8.60 4.29 9.63
N GLU A 158 9.79 3.83 10.04
CA GLU A 158 10.13 3.58 11.45
C GLU A 158 10.03 4.85 12.28
N GLN A 159 10.61 5.96 11.81
CA GLN A 159 10.56 7.26 12.48
C GLN A 159 9.12 7.75 12.67
N PHE A 160 8.27 7.61 11.66
CA PHE A 160 6.85 8.01 11.71
C PHE A 160 5.94 6.95 12.35
N LYS A 161 6.47 5.78 12.74
CA LYS A 161 5.72 4.63 13.28
C LYS A 161 4.61 4.16 12.35
N VAL A 162 4.93 4.07 11.07
CA VAL A 162 4.13 3.46 10.00
C VAL A 162 4.65 2.05 9.77
N ASN A 163 3.80 1.16 9.27
CA ASN A 163 4.25 -0.19 8.93
C ASN A 163 5.26 -0.13 7.79
N PRO A 164 6.35 -0.91 7.84
CA PRO A 164 7.39 -0.87 6.82
C PRO A 164 6.86 -1.38 5.47
N THR A 165 7.31 -0.74 4.41
CA THR A 165 7.11 -1.21 3.03
C THR A 165 7.81 -2.57 2.85
N PRO A 166 7.13 -3.59 2.27
CA PRO A 166 7.72 -4.91 2.09
C PRO A 166 8.98 -4.90 1.23
N ALA A 167 9.93 -5.78 1.54
CA ALA A 167 11.13 -5.98 0.74
C ALA A 167 10.79 -6.29 -0.73
N CYS A 168 11.63 -5.81 -1.65
CA CYS A 168 11.54 -6.15 -3.06
C CYS A 168 12.08 -7.56 -3.29
N ASP A 169 11.41 -8.31 -4.17
CA ASP A 169 11.85 -9.60 -4.65
C ASP A 169 12.21 -9.47 -6.13
N PHE A 170 13.44 -9.81 -6.48
CA PHE A 170 13.98 -9.62 -7.82
C PHE A 170 13.85 -10.86 -8.71
N GLY A 171 13.22 -11.94 -8.23
CA GLY A 171 13.10 -13.21 -8.95
C GLY A 171 12.34 -13.12 -10.29
N LEU A 172 11.57 -12.06 -10.51
CA LEU A 172 10.87 -11.83 -11.77
C LEU A 172 11.67 -10.95 -12.77
N VAL A 173 12.76 -10.32 -12.37
CA VAL A 173 13.50 -9.34 -13.21
C VAL A 173 14.06 -10.00 -14.47
N GLU A 174 14.80 -11.10 -14.32
CA GLU A 174 15.39 -11.82 -15.45
C GLU A 174 14.32 -12.45 -16.36
N PRO A 175 13.31 -13.19 -15.83
CA PRO A 175 12.22 -13.70 -16.64
C PRO A 175 11.48 -12.62 -17.43
N MET A 176 11.20 -11.49 -16.81
CA MET A 176 10.49 -10.38 -17.45
C MET A 176 11.33 -9.70 -18.52
N TYR A 177 12.62 -9.50 -18.27
CA TYR A 177 13.54 -8.96 -19.25
C TYR A 177 13.65 -9.88 -20.49
N ALA A 178 13.84 -11.18 -20.29
CA ALA A 178 13.90 -12.15 -21.36
C ALA A 178 12.58 -12.20 -22.16
N TRP A 179 11.45 -12.23 -21.47
CA TRP A 179 10.14 -12.20 -22.10
C TRP A 179 9.93 -10.95 -22.94
N ALA A 180 10.14 -9.75 -22.40
CA ALA A 180 9.94 -8.49 -23.10
C ALA A 180 10.91 -8.35 -24.33
N ASN A 181 12.07 -9.01 -24.31
CA ASN A 181 12.98 -9.12 -25.46
C ASN A 181 12.60 -10.22 -26.46
N GLY A 182 11.42 -10.83 -26.36
CA GLY A 182 10.95 -11.77 -27.36
C GLY A 182 11.22 -13.25 -27.08
N ALA A 183 11.79 -13.61 -25.92
CA ALA A 183 12.01 -15.03 -25.58
C ALA A 183 10.68 -15.78 -25.46
N HIS A 184 10.65 -17.07 -25.85
CA HIS A 184 9.51 -17.93 -25.57
C HIS A 184 9.33 -18.15 -24.07
N LEU A 185 8.08 -18.38 -23.62
CA LEU A 185 7.75 -18.52 -22.20
C LEU A 185 8.63 -19.55 -21.49
N ALA A 186 8.78 -20.76 -22.07
CA ALA A 186 9.61 -21.83 -21.50
C ALA A 186 11.05 -21.38 -21.27
N LYS A 187 11.63 -20.58 -22.17
CA LYS A 187 12.97 -20.04 -22.06
C LYS A 187 13.06 -18.91 -21.03
N ALA A 188 12.05 -18.05 -20.98
CA ALA A 188 12.03 -16.92 -20.05
C ALA A 188 11.96 -17.37 -18.58
N ILE A 189 11.31 -18.50 -18.29
CA ILE A 189 11.16 -19.03 -16.93
C ILE A 189 12.09 -20.24 -16.64
N GLU A 190 12.98 -20.57 -17.56
CA GLU A 190 13.95 -21.66 -17.37
C GLU A 190 14.80 -21.40 -16.12
N ASP A 191 14.99 -22.41 -15.30
CA ASP A 191 15.78 -22.37 -14.06
C ASP A 191 15.30 -21.40 -12.97
N THR A 192 14.13 -20.75 -13.15
CA THR A 192 13.62 -19.77 -12.18
C THR A 192 12.68 -20.36 -11.12
N GLY A 193 12.25 -21.61 -11.29
CA GLY A 193 11.24 -22.23 -10.43
C GLY A 193 9.83 -21.63 -10.55
N LEU A 194 9.61 -20.65 -11.44
CA LEU A 194 8.29 -20.06 -11.70
C LEU A 194 7.45 -21.02 -12.56
N ALA A 195 6.20 -21.28 -12.14
CA ALA A 195 5.23 -21.94 -13.00
C ALA A 195 4.73 -20.96 -14.08
N ALA A 196 4.43 -21.50 -15.28
CA ALA A 196 3.94 -20.69 -16.42
C ALA A 196 2.72 -19.82 -16.05
N GLY A 197 1.77 -20.39 -15.31
CA GLY A 197 0.58 -19.65 -14.84
C GLY A 197 0.92 -18.52 -13.86
N ASP A 198 1.89 -18.72 -12.97
CA ASP A 198 2.38 -17.68 -12.06
C ASP A 198 3.07 -16.54 -12.82
N PHE A 199 3.91 -16.88 -13.80
CA PHE A 199 4.52 -15.88 -14.67
C PHE A 199 3.48 -15.02 -15.37
N VAL A 200 2.46 -15.63 -16.00
CA VAL A 200 1.39 -14.90 -16.69
C VAL A 200 0.63 -13.97 -15.73
N ARG A 201 0.31 -14.46 -14.54
CA ARG A 201 -0.34 -13.66 -13.51
C ARG A 201 0.48 -12.43 -13.11
N TRP A 202 1.77 -12.60 -12.88
CA TRP A 202 2.67 -11.52 -12.54
C TRP A 202 2.93 -10.56 -13.71
N ALA A 203 3.04 -11.09 -14.94
CA ALA A 203 3.16 -10.26 -16.13
C ALA A 203 1.94 -9.35 -16.32
N LYS A 204 0.72 -9.82 -16.04
CA LYS A 204 -0.49 -8.99 -16.05
C LYS A 204 -0.42 -7.88 -14.98
N GLN A 205 0.10 -8.16 -13.79
CA GLN A 205 0.29 -7.11 -12.77
C GLN A 205 1.37 -6.10 -13.16
N VAL A 206 2.43 -6.52 -13.84
CA VAL A 206 3.43 -5.61 -14.41
C VAL A 206 2.81 -4.71 -15.48
N LEU A 207 1.95 -5.27 -16.35
CA LEU A 207 1.19 -4.47 -17.33
C LEU A 207 0.32 -3.41 -16.66
N ASP A 208 -0.41 -3.77 -15.59
CA ASP A 208 -1.22 -2.82 -14.83
C ASP A 208 -0.38 -1.72 -14.21
N ALA A 209 0.77 -2.05 -13.64
CA ALA A 209 1.69 -1.07 -13.07
C ALA A 209 2.30 -0.14 -14.14
N LEU A 210 2.71 -0.67 -15.28
CA LEU A 210 3.20 0.11 -16.41
C LEU A 210 2.14 1.07 -16.95
N ASP A 211 0.89 0.61 -17.08
CA ASP A 211 -0.23 1.43 -17.51
C ASP A 211 -0.50 2.58 -16.54
N GLN A 212 -0.49 2.31 -15.23
CA GLN A 212 -0.62 3.34 -14.21
C GLN A 212 0.49 4.40 -14.31
N ILE A 213 1.75 3.99 -14.52
CA ILE A 213 2.91 4.89 -14.70
C ILE A 213 2.76 5.71 -15.99
N ALA A 214 2.41 5.08 -17.11
CA ALA A 214 2.21 5.76 -18.41
C ALA A 214 1.12 6.84 -18.33
N HIS A 215 0.13 6.69 -17.44
CA HIS A 215 -0.96 7.66 -17.24
C HIS A 215 -0.64 8.78 -16.23
N ILE A 216 0.57 8.85 -15.66
CA ILE A 216 1.01 9.95 -14.80
C ILE A 216 1.31 11.18 -15.68
N ARG A 217 0.45 12.19 -15.58
CA ARG A 217 0.56 13.39 -16.44
C ARG A 217 1.82 14.23 -16.21
N SER A 218 2.34 14.22 -14.99
CA SER A 218 3.55 14.96 -14.61
C SER A 218 4.85 14.26 -15.02
N LEU A 219 4.79 13.00 -15.45
CA LEU A 219 5.95 12.25 -15.92
C LEU A 219 6.36 12.72 -17.31
N ASP A 220 7.68 12.70 -17.56
CA ASP A 220 8.24 13.06 -18.87
C ASP A 220 7.53 12.28 -20.00
N PRO A 221 7.08 12.98 -21.08
CA PRO A 221 6.43 12.32 -22.21
C PRO A 221 7.26 11.20 -22.85
N VAL A 222 8.60 11.31 -22.84
CA VAL A 222 9.50 10.28 -23.36
C VAL A 222 9.39 9.01 -22.51
N ILE A 223 9.39 9.15 -21.18
CA ILE A 223 9.25 7.99 -20.27
C ILE A 223 7.87 7.37 -20.42
N ARG A 224 6.80 8.16 -20.55
CA ARG A 224 5.46 7.64 -20.79
C ARG A 224 5.39 6.81 -22.08
N ALA A 225 5.93 7.33 -23.18
CA ALA A 225 5.99 6.60 -24.44
C ALA A 225 6.80 5.29 -24.31
N ARG A 226 7.92 5.31 -23.59
CA ARG A 226 8.70 4.11 -23.30
C ARG A 226 7.94 3.07 -22.43
N CYS A 227 7.12 3.52 -21.50
CA CYS A 227 6.24 2.63 -20.75
C CYS A 227 5.18 1.98 -21.65
N GLU A 228 4.61 2.74 -22.62
CA GLU A 228 3.69 2.19 -23.61
C GLU A 228 4.38 1.15 -24.51
N GLU A 229 5.60 1.42 -24.97
CA GLU A 229 6.43 0.44 -25.71
C GLU A 229 6.71 -0.83 -24.84
N ALA A 230 6.96 -0.66 -23.53
CA ALA A 230 7.16 -1.77 -22.63
C ALA A 230 5.87 -2.61 -22.44
N ILE A 231 4.71 -1.95 -22.38
CA ILE A 231 3.41 -2.63 -22.34
C ILE A 231 3.24 -3.52 -23.58
N GLU A 232 3.52 -3.00 -24.78
CA GLU A 232 3.43 -3.78 -26.00
C GLU A 232 4.43 -4.94 -26.04
N ALA A 233 5.64 -4.73 -25.53
CA ALA A 233 6.66 -5.78 -25.44
C ALA A 233 6.28 -6.92 -24.49
N VAL A 234 5.54 -6.63 -23.41
CA VAL A 234 5.07 -7.64 -22.44
C VAL A 234 3.76 -8.27 -22.90
N ARG A 235 2.84 -7.50 -23.52
CA ARG A 235 1.51 -7.93 -23.95
C ARG A 235 1.57 -8.76 -25.24
N ARG A 236 2.11 -9.95 -25.15
CA ARG A 236 2.22 -10.87 -26.28
C ARG A 236 1.96 -12.33 -25.88
N GLY A 237 1.75 -13.19 -26.84
CA GLY A 237 1.53 -14.63 -26.63
C GLY A 237 0.44 -14.89 -25.58
N VAL A 238 0.75 -15.75 -24.62
CA VAL A 238 -0.19 -16.15 -23.55
C VAL A 238 -0.56 -15.02 -22.59
N VAL A 239 0.26 -13.96 -22.48
CA VAL A 239 -0.03 -12.79 -21.64
C VAL A 239 -1.08 -11.89 -22.27
N ALA A 240 -1.20 -11.89 -23.60
CA ALA A 240 -2.22 -11.12 -24.34
C ALA A 240 -3.61 -11.77 -24.30
N LEU A 241 -3.72 -13.01 -23.87
CA LEU A 241 -4.99 -13.71 -23.81
C LEU A 241 -5.78 -13.25 -22.58
N ASP A 242 -6.98 -12.73 -22.80
CA ASP A 242 -7.97 -12.54 -21.74
C ASP A 242 -8.55 -13.92 -21.38
N VAL A 243 -8.40 -14.30 -20.11
CA VAL A 243 -8.97 -15.53 -19.55
C VAL A 243 -10.27 -15.20 -18.86
#